data_0655543eb463c4650a52b574356c0a6a
#
_entry.id   0655543eb463c4650a52b574356c0a6a
#
_cell.length_a   1.000
_cell.length_b   1.000
_cell.length_c   1.000
_cell.angle_alpha   90.00
_cell.angle_beta   90.00
_cell.angle_gamma   90.00
#
_symmetry.space_group_name_H-M   'P 1'
#
loop_
_entity.id
_entity.type
_entity.pdbx_description
1 polymer ?
#
loop_
_entity_poly.entity_id
_entity_poly.type
_entity_poly.pdbx_seq_one_letter_code
_entity_poly.pdbx_strand_id
1 'polypeptide(L)'
;NQMVYVYKNGELVVSSQCVTGCISKGHGTPAGVYSIFSRDKDRYLRGDGYKSWVSFFIPFNGGIGFHDASWRSTFGGNIYLYSGSHGCINMPYSAAKKLYENVTLDEKVIVYGGVDKVAGKAQSLGGADSYNVTEGDGAFNLGVTAEDNAKLTYSSDNEGVVRVDENGNVTIAGVGTATITVKSEATTSYKAGSKTITITVNA
;
A
#
# COMPACT_ATOMS: atom_id res chain seq x y z
N ASN A 1 -1.77 -10.58 2.05
CA ASN A 1 -2.29 -11.90 1.62
C ASN A 1 -3.65 -11.82 0.93
N GLN A 2 -4.24 -11.13 0.27
CA GLN A 2 -5.50 -11.15 -0.52
C GLN A 2 -6.33 -12.45 -0.34
N MET A 3 -6.79 -12.68 0.90
CA MET A 3 -7.54 -13.87 1.30
C MET A 3 -8.83 -13.48 2.05
N VAL A 4 -9.88 -14.25 1.84
CA VAL A 4 -11.12 -14.23 2.63
C VAL A 4 -11.20 -15.53 3.45
N TYR A 5 -11.48 -15.38 4.72
CA TYR A 5 -11.75 -16.50 5.64
C TYR A 5 -13.11 -16.28 6.29
N VAL A 6 -13.92 -17.32 6.37
CA VAL A 6 -15.19 -17.31 7.09
C VAL A 6 -15.18 -18.40 8.13
N TYR A 7 -15.50 -18.02 9.34
CA TYR A 7 -15.61 -18.93 10.49
C TYR A 7 -17.06 -18.98 10.98
N LYS A 8 -17.53 -20.18 11.30
CA LYS A 8 -18.82 -20.44 11.92
C LYS A 8 -18.58 -21.30 13.17
N ASN A 9 -19.04 -20.82 14.32
CA ASN A 9 -18.85 -21.52 15.60
C ASN A 9 -17.39 -21.96 15.86
N GLY A 10 -16.43 -21.14 15.43
CA GLY A 10 -15.00 -21.42 15.55
C GLY A 10 -14.40 -22.27 14.42
N GLU A 11 -15.21 -22.82 13.53
CA GLU A 11 -14.74 -23.63 12.40
C GLU A 11 -14.56 -22.80 11.12
N LEU A 12 -13.49 -23.04 10.37
CA LEU A 12 -13.22 -22.41 9.08
C LEU A 12 -14.10 -23.06 8.01
N VAL A 13 -15.09 -22.31 7.50
CA VAL A 13 -16.04 -22.81 6.49
C VAL A 13 -15.74 -22.32 5.07
N VAL A 14 -15.09 -21.13 4.92
CA VAL A 14 -14.64 -20.62 3.63
C VAL A 14 -13.22 -20.14 3.75
N SER A 15 -12.38 -20.54 2.79
CA SER A 15 -11.05 -19.98 2.55
C SER A 15 -10.87 -19.75 1.06
N SER A 16 -10.57 -18.54 0.62
CA SER A 16 -10.43 -18.21 -0.81
C SER A 16 -9.50 -17.04 -1.03
N GLN A 17 -8.73 -17.11 -2.11
CA GLN A 17 -8.10 -15.91 -2.66
C GLN A 17 -9.15 -14.90 -3.11
N CYS A 18 -8.82 -13.62 -3.02
CA CYS A 18 -9.67 -12.52 -3.47
C CYS A 18 -8.83 -11.42 -4.14
N VAL A 19 -9.51 -10.41 -4.66
CA VAL A 19 -8.87 -9.15 -5.07
C VAL A 19 -9.65 -8.00 -4.44
N THR A 20 -8.99 -7.24 -3.60
CA THR A 20 -9.56 -6.06 -2.93
C THR A 20 -9.44 -4.80 -3.78
N GLY A 21 -9.79 -3.66 -3.23
CA GLY A 21 -9.73 -2.36 -3.89
C GLY A 21 -8.35 -1.97 -4.40
N CYS A 22 -8.31 -1.25 -5.53
CA CYS A 22 -7.09 -0.85 -6.22
C CYS A 22 -6.35 0.27 -5.49
N ILE A 23 -5.16 -0.03 -5.00
CA ILE A 23 -4.35 0.92 -4.21
C ILE A 23 -3.86 2.08 -5.06
N SER A 24 -3.26 1.81 -6.22
CA SER A 24 -2.70 2.85 -7.09
C SER A 24 -3.75 3.87 -7.56
N LYS A 25 -5.04 3.51 -7.50
CA LYS A 25 -6.17 4.38 -7.85
C LYS A 25 -6.88 5.00 -6.63
N GLY A 26 -6.35 4.80 -5.43
CA GLY A 26 -6.97 5.30 -4.20
C GLY A 26 -8.26 4.59 -3.78
N HIS A 27 -8.55 3.43 -4.36
CA HIS A 27 -9.76 2.65 -4.13
C HIS A 27 -9.59 1.52 -3.10
N GLY A 28 -8.53 1.56 -2.27
CA GLY A 28 -8.27 0.50 -1.29
C GLY A 28 -9.50 0.16 -0.45
N THR A 29 -9.74 -1.13 -0.21
CA THR A 29 -10.80 -1.58 0.71
C THR A 29 -10.43 -1.10 2.12
N PRO A 30 -11.26 -0.26 2.78
CA PRO A 30 -10.92 0.27 4.09
C PRO A 30 -10.82 -0.83 5.15
N ALA A 31 -9.76 -0.79 5.97
CA ALA A 31 -9.67 -1.64 7.15
C ALA A 31 -10.70 -1.23 8.20
N GLY A 32 -11.14 -2.16 9.01
CA GLY A 32 -12.14 -1.90 10.05
C GLY A 32 -12.98 -3.11 10.41
N VAL A 33 -13.91 -2.89 11.32
CA VAL A 33 -14.92 -3.86 11.72
C VAL A 33 -16.29 -3.38 11.26
N TYR A 34 -16.94 -4.18 10.47
CA TYR A 34 -18.23 -3.90 9.83
C TYR A 34 -19.25 -4.96 10.17
N SER A 35 -20.49 -4.76 9.72
CA SER A 35 -21.54 -5.78 9.76
C SER A 35 -22.15 -5.96 8.38
N ILE A 36 -22.50 -7.19 8.03
CA ILE A 36 -23.27 -7.48 6.81
C ILE A 36 -24.67 -6.89 6.99
N PHE A 37 -25.08 -5.98 6.09
CA PHE A 37 -26.40 -5.34 6.19
C PHE A 37 -27.35 -5.69 5.05
N SER A 38 -26.87 -6.38 4.01
CA SER A 38 -27.72 -6.96 2.95
C SER A 38 -27.08 -8.21 2.34
N ARG A 39 -27.89 -9.01 1.66
CA ARG A 39 -27.46 -10.18 0.89
C ARG A 39 -28.30 -10.23 -0.37
N ASP A 40 -27.71 -9.81 -1.48
CA ASP A 40 -28.41 -9.68 -2.76
C ASP A 40 -27.92 -10.75 -3.74
N LYS A 41 -28.81 -11.12 -4.67
CA LYS A 41 -28.51 -12.01 -5.80
C LYS A 41 -28.83 -11.32 -7.12
N ASP A 42 -28.14 -11.77 -8.17
CA ASP A 42 -28.48 -11.53 -9.56
C ASP A 42 -28.73 -10.04 -9.86
N ARG A 43 -27.70 -9.21 -9.64
CA ARG A 43 -27.80 -7.77 -9.80
C ARG A 43 -26.63 -7.15 -10.55
N TYR A 44 -26.85 -5.95 -11.06
CA TYR A 44 -25.78 -5.09 -11.56
C TYR A 44 -25.21 -4.22 -10.44
N LEU A 45 -23.90 -4.28 -10.24
CA LEU A 45 -23.15 -3.26 -9.53
C LEU A 45 -22.84 -2.13 -10.51
N ARG A 46 -23.08 -0.88 -10.09
CA ARG A 46 -22.89 0.32 -10.90
C ARG A 46 -22.04 1.31 -10.14
N GLY A 47 -21.15 1.97 -10.86
CA GLY A 47 -20.35 3.08 -10.37
C GLY A 47 -19.91 3.95 -11.54
N ASP A 48 -19.07 4.94 -11.26
CA ASP A 48 -18.55 5.80 -12.30
C ASP A 48 -17.72 4.98 -13.30
N GLY A 49 -18.15 5.00 -14.55
CA GLY A 49 -17.51 4.30 -15.66
C GLY A 49 -17.66 2.77 -15.69
N TYR A 50 -18.47 2.15 -14.80
CA TYR A 50 -18.67 0.70 -14.87
C TYR A 50 -20.09 0.22 -14.57
N LYS A 51 -20.44 -0.94 -15.14
CA LYS A 51 -21.66 -1.71 -14.88
C LYS A 51 -21.29 -3.19 -14.96
N SER A 52 -21.24 -3.90 -13.82
CA SER A 52 -20.82 -5.29 -13.74
C SER A 52 -21.95 -6.16 -13.17
N TRP A 53 -22.29 -7.25 -13.85
CA TRP A 53 -23.21 -8.25 -13.31
C TRP A 53 -22.51 -9.12 -12.28
N VAL A 54 -23.22 -9.41 -11.17
CA VAL A 54 -22.78 -10.33 -10.13
C VAL A 54 -23.96 -11.22 -9.72
N SER A 55 -23.65 -12.48 -9.45
CA SER A 55 -24.64 -13.44 -8.97
C SER A 55 -24.87 -13.33 -7.47
N PHE A 56 -23.85 -12.88 -6.72
CA PHE A 56 -23.91 -12.70 -5.27
C PHE A 56 -23.29 -11.36 -4.92
N PHE A 57 -23.97 -10.61 -4.06
CA PHE A 57 -23.44 -9.37 -3.48
C PHE A 57 -23.80 -9.29 -2.00
N ILE A 58 -22.78 -9.12 -1.17
CA ILE A 58 -22.89 -9.12 0.29
C ILE A 58 -22.22 -7.84 0.81
N PRO A 59 -22.94 -6.70 0.83
CA PRO A 59 -22.39 -5.43 1.27
C PRO A 59 -22.22 -5.39 2.80
N PHE A 60 -21.14 -4.71 3.23
CA PHE A 60 -20.80 -4.50 4.63
C PHE A 60 -20.35 -3.06 4.96
N ASN A 61 -19.99 -2.26 3.95
CA ASN A 61 -19.56 -0.86 4.14
C ASN A 61 -20.02 0.00 2.96
N GLY A 62 -21.19 0.66 3.08
CA GLY A 62 -21.78 1.44 2.00
C GLY A 62 -21.95 0.62 0.71
N GLY A 63 -21.28 1.03 -0.36
CA GLY A 63 -21.24 0.30 -1.63
C GLY A 63 -20.20 -0.83 -1.68
N ILE A 64 -19.43 -1.05 -0.63
CA ILE A 64 -18.36 -2.06 -0.58
C ILE A 64 -18.93 -3.37 -0.02
N GLY A 65 -18.69 -4.47 -0.72
CA GLY A 65 -19.13 -5.80 -0.33
C GLY A 65 -18.30 -6.90 -0.98
N PHE A 66 -18.59 -8.14 -0.60
CA PHE A 66 -18.10 -9.32 -1.28
C PHE A 66 -18.96 -9.62 -2.49
N HIS A 67 -18.37 -10.04 -3.59
CA HIS A 67 -19.11 -10.50 -4.77
C HIS A 67 -18.25 -11.40 -5.66
N ASP A 68 -18.91 -12.21 -6.50
CA ASP A 68 -18.25 -12.93 -7.57
C ASP A 68 -17.77 -11.97 -8.67
N ALA A 69 -16.66 -12.33 -9.31
CA ALA A 69 -16.06 -11.54 -10.37
C ALA A 69 -15.72 -12.41 -11.56
N SER A 70 -16.72 -12.74 -12.38
CA SER A 70 -16.61 -13.63 -13.55
C SER A 70 -15.67 -13.08 -14.64
N TRP A 71 -15.37 -11.79 -14.62
CA TRP A 71 -14.43 -11.13 -15.53
C TRP A 71 -12.95 -11.32 -15.13
N ARG A 72 -12.68 -12.01 -14.01
CA ARG A 72 -11.33 -12.32 -13.55
C ARG A 72 -11.06 -13.82 -13.62
N SER A 73 -9.90 -14.17 -14.15
CA SER A 73 -9.40 -15.56 -14.15
C SER A 73 -8.41 -15.82 -13.01
N THR A 74 -7.85 -14.75 -12.39
CA THR A 74 -6.83 -14.85 -11.34
C THR A 74 -7.20 -13.99 -10.13
N PHE A 75 -6.85 -14.49 -8.95
CA PHE A 75 -7.11 -13.86 -7.66
C PHE A 75 -5.87 -13.97 -6.76
N GLY A 76 -5.78 -13.10 -5.75
CA GLY A 76 -4.68 -13.12 -4.79
C GLY A 76 -3.47 -12.29 -5.21
N GLY A 77 -2.35 -12.49 -4.52
CA GLY A 77 -1.08 -11.85 -4.81
C GLY A 77 -1.13 -10.31 -4.77
N ASN A 78 -0.43 -9.69 -5.70
CA ASN A 78 -0.28 -8.24 -5.80
C ASN A 78 -1.26 -7.57 -6.79
N ILE A 79 -2.29 -8.28 -7.27
CA ILE A 79 -3.25 -7.76 -8.27
C ILE A 79 -3.91 -6.47 -7.76
N TYR A 80 -4.25 -6.40 -6.47
CA TYR A 80 -4.89 -5.25 -5.83
C TYR A 80 -4.06 -3.94 -5.92
N LEU A 81 -2.75 -4.03 -6.12
CA LEU A 81 -1.90 -2.84 -6.20
C LEU A 81 -2.24 -1.98 -7.42
N TYR A 82 -2.45 -2.60 -8.58
CA TYR A 82 -2.60 -1.91 -9.87
C TYR A 82 -3.88 -2.25 -10.63
N SER A 83 -4.47 -3.41 -10.38
CA SER A 83 -5.66 -3.95 -11.07
C SER A 83 -6.74 -4.42 -10.09
N GLY A 84 -6.83 -3.78 -8.94
CA GLY A 84 -7.86 -4.03 -7.94
C GLY A 84 -9.26 -3.56 -8.35
N SER A 85 -10.22 -3.72 -7.44
CA SER A 85 -11.59 -3.24 -7.58
C SER A 85 -11.72 -1.74 -7.22
N HIS A 86 -12.95 -1.22 -7.19
CA HIS A 86 -13.27 0.11 -6.65
C HIS A 86 -13.55 0.10 -5.13
N GLY A 87 -13.08 -0.93 -4.43
CA GLY A 87 -13.24 -1.09 -2.98
C GLY A 87 -13.85 -2.44 -2.58
N CYS A 88 -14.65 -3.05 -3.44
CA CYS A 88 -15.26 -4.36 -3.19
C CYS A 88 -14.22 -5.48 -3.12
N ILE A 89 -14.61 -6.60 -2.51
CA ILE A 89 -13.81 -7.81 -2.43
C ILE A 89 -14.28 -8.77 -3.52
N ASN A 90 -13.52 -8.82 -4.62
CA ASN A 90 -13.78 -9.69 -5.76
C ASN A 90 -13.35 -11.12 -5.44
N MET A 91 -14.23 -12.08 -5.64
CA MET A 91 -14.01 -13.50 -5.35
C MET A 91 -14.28 -14.38 -6.57
N PRO A 92 -13.67 -15.59 -6.64
CA PRO A 92 -14.15 -16.62 -7.53
C PRO A 92 -15.63 -16.93 -7.30
N TYR A 93 -16.38 -17.25 -8.35
CA TYR A 93 -17.82 -17.54 -8.26
C TYR A 93 -18.15 -18.60 -7.20
N SER A 94 -17.43 -19.73 -7.18
CA SER A 94 -17.67 -20.79 -6.21
C SER A 94 -17.45 -20.35 -4.76
N ALA A 95 -16.44 -19.50 -4.53
CA ALA A 95 -16.15 -18.96 -3.21
C ALA A 95 -17.20 -17.93 -2.77
N ALA A 96 -17.62 -17.04 -3.67
CA ALA A 96 -18.69 -16.06 -3.39
C ALA A 96 -20.02 -16.75 -3.11
N LYS A 97 -20.33 -17.83 -3.85
CA LYS A 97 -21.52 -18.66 -3.60
C LYS A 97 -21.45 -19.30 -2.20
N LYS A 98 -20.32 -19.93 -1.89
CA LYS A 98 -20.12 -20.58 -0.57
C LYS A 98 -20.17 -19.56 0.58
N LEU A 99 -19.57 -18.36 0.38
CA LEU A 99 -19.70 -17.27 1.34
C LEU A 99 -21.19 -16.92 1.55
N TYR A 100 -21.91 -16.65 0.44
CA TYR A 100 -23.32 -16.27 0.48
C TYR A 100 -24.18 -17.29 1.21
N GLU A 101 -23.93 -18.59 1.04
CA GLU A 101 -24.67 -19.68 1.68
C GLU A 101 -24.38 -19.81 3.17
N ASN A 102 -23.23 -19.29 3.64
CA ASN A 102 -22.76 -19.46 5.00
C ASN A 102 -22.86 -18.21 5.89
N VAL A 103 -23.17 -17.03 5.33
CA VAL A 103 -23.29 -15.81 6.14
C VAL A 103 -24.73 -15.32 6.25
N THR A 104 -25.01 -14.58 7.32
CA THR A 104 -26.32 -13.96 7.59
C THR A 104 -26.14 -12.46 7.84
N LEU A 105 -27.25 -11.73 7.97
CA LEU A 105 -27.21 -10.31 8.36
C LEU A 105 -26.58 -10.15 9.74
N ASP A 106 -26.02 -8.96 9.98
CA ASP A 106 -25.36 -8.55 11.24
C ASP A 106 -24.08 -9.31 11.61
N GLU A 107 -23.66 -10.31 10.82
CA GLU A 107 -22.37 -10.95 11.03
C GLU A 107 -21.22 -9.98 10.80
N LYS A 108 -20.17 -10.12 11.62
CA LYS A 108 -19.04 -9.22 11.60
C LYS A 108 -18.09 -9.53 10.45
N VAL A 109 -17.69 -8.47 9.78
CA VAL A 109 -16.65 -8.47 8.76
C VAL A 109 -15.45 -7.70 9.30
N ILE A 110 -14.32 -8.37 9.44
CA ILE A 110 -13.07 -7.76 9.86
C ILE A 110 -12.18 -7.64 8.63
N VAL A 111 -11.94 -6.41 8.19
CA VAL A 111 -10.98 -6.11 7.14
C VAL A 111 -9.68 -5.66 7.80
N TYR A 112 -8.60 -6.40 7.59
CA TYR A 112 -7.29 -6.10 8.17
C TYR A 112 -6.18 -6.31 7.13
N GLY A 113 -5.03 -5.68 7.35
CA GLY A 113 -3.90 -5.74 6.41
C GLY A 113 -4.22 -5.19 5.02
N GLY A 114 -5.36 -4.52 4.85
CA GLY A 114 -5.55 -3.55 3.79
C GLY A 114 -4.48 -2.48 3.98
N VAL A 115 -4.10 -1.77 2.91
CA VAL A 115 -3.58 -0.45 3.19
C VAL A 115 -4.76 0.22 3.87
N ASP A 116 -4.71 0.33 5.17
CA ASP A 116 -5.33 1.47 5.78
C ASP A 116 -5.07 2.59 4.76
N LYS A 117 -6.06 3.45 4.46
CA LYS A 117 -5.64 4.85 4.42
C LYS A 117 -4.86 4.95 5.71
N VAL A 118 -3.58 4.69 5.65
CA VAL A 118 -2.68 5.05 6.71
C VAL A 118 -2.96 6.51 6.73
N ALA A 119 -3.80 6.93 7.69
CA ALA A 119 -3.78 8.31 8.11
C ALA A 119 -2.30 8.44 8.46
N GLY A 120 -1.54 8.65 7.40
CA GLY A 120 -0.24 8.10 7.19
C GLY A 120 0.60 8.61 8.30
N LYS A 121 1.04 7.71 9.14
CA LYS A 121 2.15 8.01 10.00
C LYS A 121 3.24 8.54 9.08
N ALA A 122 3.68 9.76 9.31
CA ALA A 122 4.73 10.34 8.50
C ALA A 122 5.94 9.41 8.56
N GLN A 123 6.54 9.12 7.40
CA GLN A 123 7.79 8.38 7.36
C GLN A 123 8.84 9.19 8.13
N SER A 124 9.46 8.60 9.13
CA SER A 124 10.63 9.17 9.78
C SER A 124 11.89 8.63 9.08
N LEU A 125 12.68 9.53 8.51
CA LEU A 125 13.96 9.17 7.92
C LEU A 125 15.06 9.43 8.95
N GLY A 126 15.72 8.35 9.38
CA GLY A 126 16.87 8.39 10.29
C GLY A 126 18.12 8.94 9.62
N GLY A 127 19.23 9.02 10.38
CA GLY A 127 20.52 9.55 9.92
C GLY A 127 20.75 11.02 10.29
N ALA A 128 21.98 11.51 10.08
CA ALA A 128 22.38 12.87 10.38
C ALA A 128 21.66 13.90 9.50
N ASP A 129 21.54 15.14 9.98
CA ASP A 129 20.98 16.27 9.23
C ASP A 129 22.06 17.07 8.50
N SER A 130 23.33 16.91 8.89
CA SER A 130 24.45 17.59 8.26
C SER A 130 25.75 16.83 8.42
N TYR A 131 26.69 17.10 7.50
CA TYR A 131 28.07 16.64 7.53
C TYR A 131 29.00 17.82 7.23
N ASN A 132 30.13 17.86 7.94
CA ASN A 132 31.26 18.74 7.66
C ASN A 132 32.43 17.85 7.28
N VAL A 133 32.95 18.02 6.08
CA VAL A 133 34.05 17.25 5.51
C VAL A 133 35.08 18.18 4.88
N THR A 134 36.25 17.67 4.51
CA THR A 134 37.32 18.44 3.86
C THR A 134 37.52 17.93 2.46
N GLU A 135 37.94 18.80 1.56
CA GLU A 135 38.32 18.42 0.18
C GLU A 135 39.45 17.37 0.26
N GLY A 136 39.24 16.24 -0.43
CA GLY A 136 40.20 15.10 -0.37
C GLY A 136 39.81 14.02 0.62
N ASP A 137 38.80 14.22 1.49
CA ASP A 137 38.25 13.13 2.27
C ASP A 137 37.69 12.03 1.38
N GLY A 138 37.74 10.79 1.82
CA GLY A 138 37.21 9.64 1.07
C GLY A 138 35.69 9.65 0.97
N ALA A 139 35.16 8.88 0.05
CA ALA A 139 33.71 8.66 -0.07
C ALA A 139 33.14 8.03 1.23
N PHE A 140 31.91 8.42 1.59
CA PHE A 140 31.21 7.91 2.77
C PHE A 140 29.74 7.67 2.47
N ASN A 141 29.07 6.89 3.32
CA ASN A 141 27.64 6.64 3.19
C ASN A 141 26.84 7.50 4.16
N LEU A 142 25.72 8.04 3.73
CA LEU A 142 24.82 8.89 4.55
C LEU A 142 24.13 8.13 5.69
N GLY A 143 24.07 6.82 5.62
CA GLY A 143 23.46 5.97 6.66
C GLY A 143 21.98 6.27 6.91
N VAL A 144 21.25 6.76 5.92
CA VAL A 144 19.83 7.08 6.07
C VAL A 144 19.03 5.78 6.17
N THR A 145 18.16 5.72 7.15
CA THR A 145 17.22 4.61 7.35
C THR A 145 15.78 5.09 7.17
N ALA A 146 14.91 4.20 6.74
CA ALA A 146 13.48 4.45 6.63
C ALA A 146 12.70 3.35 7.36
N GLU A 147 11.51 3.69 7.87
CA GLU A 147 10.60 2.70 8.46
C GLU A 147 10.16 1.69 7.41
N ASP A 148 9.89 0.44 7.84
CA ASP A 148 9.49 -0.68 6.97
C ASP A 148 10.49 -0.97 5.82
N ASN A 149 11.77 -0.58 5.95
CA ASN A 149 12.77 -0.69 4.89
C ASN A 149 12.29 -0.08 3.55
N ALA A 150 11.61 1.06 3.60
CA ALA A 150 11.14 1.75 2.41
C ALA A 150 12.32 2.06 1.48
N LYS A 151 12.10 1.90 0.17
CA LYS A 151 13.10 2.23 -0.83
C LYS A 151 13.43 3.72 -0.76
N LEU A 152 14.71 4.04 -0.72
CA LEU A 152 15.23 5.41 -0.69
C LEU A 152 15.73 5.82 -2.07
N THR A 153 15.58 7.11 -2.37
CA THR A 153 16.19 7.78 -3.54
C THR A 153 16.89 9.04 -3.06
N TYR A 154 18.01 9.35 -3.70
CA TYR A 154 18.90 10.45 -3.32
C TYR A 154 19.11 11.39 -4.50
N SER A 155 19.24 12.68 -4.24
CA SER A 155 19.62 13.68 -5.23
C SER A 155 20.42 14.81 -4.58
N SER A 156 21.44 15.32 -5.26
CA SER A 156 22.21 16.50 -4.85
C SER A 156 21.70 17.72 -5.60
N ASP A 157 21.61 18.86 -4.95
CA ASP A 157 21.34 20.16 -5.59
C ASP A 157 22.60 20.78 -6.23
N ASN A 158 23.80 20.29 -5.86
CA ASN A 158 25.07 20.77 -6.37
C ASN A 158 26.09 19.64 -6.55
N GLU A 159 26.05 18.98 -7.71
CA GLU A 159 26.98 17.88 -8.04
C GLU A 159 28.43 18.32 -8.25
N GLY A 160 28.68 19.63 -8.38
CA GLY A 160 30.00 20.20 -8.39
C GLY A 160 30.69 20.21 -7.04
N VAL A 161 29.92 20.12 -5.96
CA VAL A 161 30.41 20.01 -4.56
C VAL A 161 30.31 18.57 -4.07
N VAL A 162 29.14 17.94 -4.25
CA VAL A 162 28.86 16.59 -3.76
C VAL A 162 28.00 15.82 -4.74
N ARG A 163 28.41 14.58 -5.07
CA ARG A 163 27.62 13.61 -5.80
C ARG A 163 27.13 12.51 -4.87
N VAL A 164 25.95 11.98 -5.08
CA VAL A 164 25.38 10.89 -4.31
C VAL A 164 24.84 9.80 -5.26
N ASP A 165 25.10 8.54 -4.95
CA ASP A 165 24.58 7.39 -5.71
C ASP A 165 23.23 6.88 -5.14
N GLU A 166 22.67 5.88 -5.82
CA GLU A 166 21.39 5.25 -5.45
C GLU A 166 21.41 4.53 -4.07
N ASN A 167 22.60 4.24 -3.55
CA ASN A 167 22.82 3.58 -2.27
C ASN A 167 23.13 4.59 -1.14
N GLY A 168 23.14 5.90 -1.44
CA GLY A 168 23.45 6.95 -0.49
C GLY A 168 24.95 7.12 -0.22
N ASN A 169 25.82 6.61 -1.11
CA ASN A 169 27.26 6.88 -1.03
C ASN A 169 27.57 8.26 -1.63
N VAL A 170 28.27 9.06 -0.88
CA VAL A 170 28.65 10.43 -1.21
C VAL A 170 30.08 10.44 -1.71
N THR A 171 30.30 11.16 -2.82
CA THR A 171 31.62 11.48 -3.36
C THR A 171 31.82 12.99 -3.35
N ILE A 172 32.91 13.47 -2.76
CA ILE A 172 33.28 14.89 -2.73
C ILE A 172 33.85 15.28 -4.10
N ALA A 173 33.30 16.34 -4.68
CA ALA A 173 33.70 16.85 -6.00
C ALA A 173 34.40 18.21 -5.95
N GLY A 174 34.19 19.00 -4.88
CA GLY A 174 34.83 20.30 -4.69
C GLY A 174 34.39 20.99 -3.40
N VAL A 175 35.01 22.10 -3.09
CA VAL A 175 34.73 22.95 -1.90
C VAL A 175 33.41 23.68 -2.06
N GLY A 176 32.63 23.77 -0.98
CA GLY A 176 31.35 24.49 -0.96
C GLY A 176 30.30 23.79 -0.11
N THR A 177 29.02 24.11 -0.36
CA THR A 177 27.88 23.50 0.31
C THR A 177 26.94 22.90 -0.72
N ALA A 178 26.45 21.69 -0.43
CA ALA A 178 25.41 21.02 -1.20
C ALA A 178 24.32 20.46 -0.25
N THR A 179 23.09 20.41 -0.74
CA THR A 179 21.96 19.78 -0.04
C THR A 179 21.57 18.49 -0.73
N ILE A 180 21.64 17.40 -0.02
CA ILE A 180 21.13 16.12 -0.48
C ILE A 180 19.64 16.00 -0.08
N THR A 181 18.77 15.80 -1.05
CA THR A 181 17.38 15.43 -0.82
C THR A 181 17.24 13.93 -0.86
N VAL A 182 16.77 13.36 0.24
CA VAL A 182 16.43 11.93 0.36
C VAL A 182 14.92 11.79 0.37
N LYS A 183 14.38 10.91 -0.47
CA LYS A 183 12.95 10.58 -0.48
C LYS A 183 12.76 9.09 -0.25
N SER A 184 11.77 8.74 0.55
CA SER A 184 11.32 7.35 0.70
C SER A 184 10.04 7.11 -0.07
N GLU A 185 9.89 5.92 -0.64
CA GLU A 185 8.60 5.45 -1.14
C GLU A 185 7.63 5.22 0.03
N ALA A 186 6.33 5.27 -0.26
CA ALA A 186 5.31 4.84 0.71
C ALA A 186 5.38 3.33 0.93
N THR A 187 5.13 2.90 2.15
CA THR A 187 5.00 1.48 2.52
C THR A 187 3.55 1.15 2.87
N THR A 188 3.31 -0.07 3.35
CA THR A 188 2.00 -0.46 3.88
C THR A 188 1.62 0.27 5.17
N SER A 189 2.60 0.79 5.92
CA SER A 189 2.41 1.41 7.24
C SER A 189 2.70 2.92 7.26
N TYR A 190 3.43 3.44 6.27
CA TYR A 190 3.92 4.83 6.26
C TYR A 190 3.70 5.51 4.90
N LYS A 191 3.39 6.81 4.91
CA LYS A 191 3.40 7.66 3.70
C LYS A 191 4.83 7.84 3.19
N ALA A 192 4.98 8.17 1.91
CA ALA A 192 6.25 8.67 1.40
C ALA A 192 6.77 9.84 2.26
N GLY A 193 8.06 9.83 2.54
CA GLY A 193 8.73 10.85 3.33
C GLY A 193 9.83 11.54 2.55
N SER A 194 10.33 12.63 3.12
CA SER A 194 11.48 13.35 2.57
C SER A 194 12.30 13.94 3.70
N LYS A 195 13.62 13.96 3.51
CA LYS A 195 14.60 14.57 4.41
C LYS A 195 15.65 15.31 3.58
N THR A 196 16.15 16.41 4.08
CA THR A 196 17.29 17.11 3.50
C THR A 196 18.51 16.97 4.43
N ILE A 197 19.67 16.83 3.83
CA ILE A 197 20.96 16.70 4.52
C ILE A 197 21.92 17.73 3.93
N THR A 198 22.43 18.62 4.75
CA THR A 198 23.41 19.62 4.32
C THR A 198 24.83 19.07 4.43
N ILE A 199 25.61 19.15 3.37
CA ILE A 199 27.03 18.77 3.36
C ILE A 199 27.86 20.01 3.05
N THR A 200 28.74 20.36 4.00
CA THR A 200 29.72 21.44 3.83
C THR A 200 31.10 20.84 3.61
N VAL A 201 31.71 21.15 2.48
CA VAL A 201 33.06 20.74 2.11
C VAL A 201 33.99 21.92 2.32
N ASN A 202 34.92 21.81 3.23
CA ASN A 202 35.96 22.81 3.50
C ASN A 202 37.20 22.54 2.66
N ALA A 203 38.00 23.60 2.46
CA ALA A 203 39.32 23.50 1.80
C ALA A 203 40.32 22.75 2.68
#